data_e58ace6d79fbbe8f955d9bf61254d345
#
_entry.id   e58ace6d79fbbe8f955d9bf61254d345
#
_cell.length_a   1.000
_cell.length_b   1.000
_cell.length_c   1.000
_cell.angle_alpha   90.00
_cell.angle_beta   90.00
_cell.angle_gamma   90.00
#
_symmetry.space_group_name_H-M   'P 1'
#
loop_
_entity.id
_entity.type
_entity.pdbx_description
1 polymer ?
#
loop_
_entity_poly.entity_id
_entity_poly.type
_entity_poly.pdbx_seq_one_letter_code
_entity_poly.pdbx_strand_id
1 'polypeptide(L)'
;MMVIVAWQMYDITRSAYDLGLVGLAQFVPALALCLIVGQVADRFDRRLILVGCLLVQFCVALVLIAGTLGGWLGRDVILFASLGLGTARAFQQPTQQALLPALVSRDALPRALALASAAMQTATIAGPAIGGFIYVAGAARVYGTCAVMSLFAIAMVCLIRHPHASVAREPVTLKSLFAGIGFIWSR
;
A
#
# COMPACT_ATOMS: atom_id res chain seq x y z
N MET A 1 -6.51 7.95 3.03
CA MET A 1 -5.24 8.73 3.01
C MET A 1 -4.94 9.34 1.65
N MET A 2 -4.89 8.60 0.54
CA MET A 2 -4.53 9.13 -0.79
C MET A 2 -5.39 10.32 -1.24
N VAL A 3 -6.72 10.21 -1.14
CA VAL A 3 -7.66 11.29 -1.50
C VAL A 3 -7.41 12.57 -0.69
N ILE A 4 -7.10 12.43 0.60
CA ILE A 4 -6.86 13.56 1.49
C ILE A 4 -5.54 14.26 1.16
N VAL A 5 -4.49 13.50 0.83
CA VAL A 5 -3.21 14.06 0.36
C VAL A 5 -3.40 14.88 -0.92
N ALA A 6 -4.18 14.35 -1.86
CA ALA A 6 -4.52 15.06 -3.10
C ALA A 6 -5.34 16.33 -2.81
N TRP A 7 -6.31 16.26 -1.92
CA TRP A 7 -7.10 17.41 -1.53
C TRP A 7 -6.26 18.48 -0.85
N GLN A 8 -5.41 18.12 0.10
CA GLN A 8 -4.53 19.07 0.78
C GLN A 8 -3.51 19.70 -0.17
N MET A 9 -3.00 18.94 -1.17
CA MET A 9 -2.17 19.52 -2.23
C MET A 9 -2.89 20.62 -2.97
N TYR A 10 -4.15 20.38 -3.36
CA TYR A 10 -4.96 21.37 -4.04
C TYR A 10 -5.27 22.60 -3.16
N ASP A 11 -5.52 22.37 -1.87
CA ASP A 11 -5.76 23.48 -0.92
C ASP A 11 -4.55 24.40 -0.79
N ILE A 12 -3.33 23.85 -0.83
CA ILE A 12 -2.08 24.61 -0.70
C ILE A 12 -1.69 25.30 -2.01
N THR A 13 -1.77 24.58 -3.14
CA THR A 13 -1.21 25.05 -4.42
C THR A 13 -2.25 25.69 -5.34
N ARG A 14 -3.54 25.37 -5.16
CA ARG A 14 -4.64 25.76 -6.05
C ARG A 14 -4.39 25.38 -7.53
N SER A 15 -3.54 24.38 -7.77
CA SER A 15 -3.08 23.94 -9.08
C SER A 15 -3.60 22.54 -9.40
N ALA A 16 -4.37 22.42 -10.48
CA ALA A 16 -4.77 21.11 -11.01
C ALA A 16 -3.58 20.29 -11.53
N TYR A 17 -2.51 20.97 -11.98
CA TYR A 17 -1.28 20.32 -12.39
C TYR A 17 -0.61 19.58 -11.23
N ASP A 18 -0.50 20.22 -10.08
CA ASP A 18 0.09 19.61 -8.87
C ASP A 18 -0.75 18.44 -8.35
N LEU A 19 -2.07 18.53 -8.50
CA LEU A 19 -2.96 17.40 -8.23
C LEU A 19 -2.65 16.19 -9.13
N GLY A 20 -2.41 16.43 -10.42
CA GLY A 20 -1.96 15.41 -11.36
C GLY A 20 -0.61 14.80 -10.99
N LEU A 21 0.34 15.62 -10.51
CA LEU A 21 1.64 15.15 -10.03
C LEU A 21 1.54 14.25 -8.80
N VAL A 22 0.61 14.49 -7.87
CA VAL A 22 0.34 13.59 -6.75
C VAL A 22 -0.09 12.21 -7.25
N GLY A 23 -1.00 12.16 -8.23
CA GLY A 23 -1.42 10.91 -8.86
C GLY A 23 -0.25 10.19 -9.54
N LEU A 24 0.57 10.93 -10.29
CA LEU A 24 1.76 10.40 -10.96
C LEU A 24 2.79 9.87 -9.95
N ALA A 25 3.09 10.62 -8.88
CA ALA A 25 4.01 10.22 -7.82
C ALA A 25 3.56 8.94 -7.10
N GLN A 26 2.25 8.68 -7.02
CA GLN A 26 1.72 7.44 -6.47
C GLN A 26 1.76 6.28 -7.48
N PHE A 27 1.66 6.57 -8.78
CA PHE A 27 1.61 5.55 -9.83
C PHE A 27 3.00 5.08 -10.28
N VAL A 28 3.95 6.02 -10.43
CA VAL A 28 5.31 5.74 -10.94
C VAL A 28 6.02 4.62 -10.16
N PRO A 29 6.01 4.59 -8.81
CA PRO A 29 6.63 3.49 -8.06
C PRO A 29 5.99 2.13 -8.36
N ALA A 30 4.67 2.09 -8.52
CA ALA A 30 3.96 0.86 -8.83
C ALA A 30 4.39 0.28 -10.19
N LEU A 31 4.56 1.15 -11.19
CA LEU A 31 5.03 0.76 -12.52
C LEU A 31 6.51 0.36 -12.50
N ALA A 32 7.38 1.18 -11.91
CA ALA A 32 8.83 0.95 -11.87
C ALA A 32 9.21 -0.30 -11.07
N LEU A 33 8.48 -0.58 -9.99
CA LEU A 33 8.76 -1.69 -9.09
C LEU A 33 7.98 -2.98 -9.45
N CYS A 34 7.11 -2.96 -10.44
CA CYS A 34 6.25 -4.09 -10.83
C CYS A 34 7.01 -5.41 -10.96
N LEU A 35 8.18 -5.41 -11.63
CA LEU A 35 9.00 -6.61 -11.81
C LEU A 35 9.75 -7.02 -10.52
N ILE A 36 10.14 -6.04 -9.72
CA ILE A 36 10.91 -6.26 -8.49
C ILE A 36 10.01 -6.77 -7.37
N VAL A 37 8.79 -6.25 -7.29
CA VAL A 37 7.81 -6.60 -6.25
C VAL A 37 7.49 -8.08 -6.22
N GLY A 38 7.33 -8.73 -7.39
CA GLY A 38 7.12 -10.16 -7.48
C GLY A 38 8.28 -10.96 -6.88
N GLN A 39 9.51 -10.60 -7.25
CA GLN A 39 10.73 -11.27 -6.75
C GLN A 39 10.91 -11.06 -5.23
N VAL A 40 10.63 -9.87 -4.73
CA VAL A 40 10.72 -9.57 -3.29
C VAL A 40 9.65 -10.32 -2.51
N ALA A 41 8.41 -10.35 -3.00
CA ALA A 41 7.30 -11.07 -2.37
C ALA A 41 7.51 -12.60 -2.33
N ASP A 42 8.33 -13.14 -3.26
CA ASP A 42 8.67 -14.56 -3.29
C ASP A 42 9.85 -14.93 -2.39
N ARG A 43 10.76 -13.99 -2.11
CA ARG A 43 12.00 -14.23 -1.34
C ARG A 43 11.88 -13.87 0.14
N PHE A 44 11.13 -12.84 0.47
CA PHE A 44 11.01 -12.36 1.84
C PHE A 44 9.72 -12.84 2.49
N ASP A 45 9.73 -12.87 3.82
CA ASP A 45 8.52 -13.16 4.59
C ASP A 45 7.46 -12.10 4.29
N ARG A 46 6.34 -12.56 3.73
CA ARG A 46 5.19 -11.71 3.35
C ARG A 46 4.69 -10.85 4.51
N ARG A 47 4.80 -11.36 5.72
CA ARG A 47 4.44 -10.63 6.94
C ARG A 47 5.36 -9.44 7.16
N LEU A 48 6.69 -9.63 7.02
CA LEU A 48 7.66 -8.54 7.18
C LEU A 48 7.48 -7.47 6.12
N ILE A 49 7.18 -7.86 4.88
CA ILE A 49 6.87 -6.91 3.79
C ILE A 49 5.64 -6.08 4.16
N LEU A 50 4.54 -6.72 4.63
CA LEU A 50 3.33 -5.99 5.03
C LEU A 50 3.58 -5.03 6.20
N VAL A 51 4.30 -5.48 7.22
CA VAL A 51 4.68 -4.61 8.35
C VAL A 51 5.52 -3.43 7.86
N GLY A 52 6.50 -3.67 6.99
CA GLY A 52 7.31 -2.59 6.38
C GLY A 52 6.47 -1.58 5.62
N CYS A 53 5.52 -2.04 4.79
CA CYS A 53 4.59 -1.15 4.07
C CYS A 53 3.72 -0.32 5.01
N LEU A 54 3.19 -0.94 6.08
CA LEU A 54 2.37 -0.26 7.07
C LEU A 54 3.19 0.75 7.89
N LEU A 55 4.46 0.43 8.21
CA LEU A 55 5.38 1.35 8.87
C LEU A 55 5.67 2.57 7.98
N VAL A 56 5.90 2.39 6.69
CA VAL A 56 6.07 3.51 5.76
C VAL A 56 4.81 4.39 5.74
N GLN A 57 3.62 3.80 5.66
CA GLN A 57 2.36 4.55 5.71
C GLN A 57 2.19 5.30 7.04
N PHE A 58 2.56 4.70 8.16
CA PHE A 58 2.54 5.31 9.47
C PHE A 58 3.51 6.50 9.56
N CYS A 59 4.76 6.32 9.12
CA CYS A 59 5.76 7.40 9.11
C CYS A 59 5.32 8.57 8.22
N VAL A 60 4.78 8.27 7.03
CA VAL A 60 4.24 9.31 6.14
C VAL A 60 3.08 10.06 6.82
N ALA A 61 2.18 9.36 7.52
CA ALA A 61 1.10 10.01 8.26
C ALA A 61 1.66 10.96 9.34
N LEU A 62 2.69 10.56 10.09
CA LEU A 62 3.33 11.41 11.09
C LEU A 62 3.99 12.65 10.47
N VAL A 63 4.69 12.50 9.35
CA VAL A 63 5.30 13.63 8.62
C VAL A 63 4.22 14.62 8.17
N LEU A 64 3.10 14.12 7.63
CA LEU A 64 1.99 14.97 7.20
C LEU A 64 1.29 15.66 8.37
N ILE A 65 1.14 15.00 9.53
CA ILE A 65 0.64 15.63 10.77
C ILE A 65 1.58 16.75 11.20
N ALA A 66 2.87 16.45 11.35
CA ALA A 66 3.86 17.41 11.80
C ALA A 66 3.95 18.62 10.86
N GLY A 67 3.95 18.38 9.54
CA GLY A 67 3.98 19.43 8.54
C GLY A 67 2.72 20.31 8.53
N THR A 68 1.54 19.68 8.73
CA THR A 68 0.27 20.42 8.80
C THR A 68 0.18 21.27 10.06
N LEU A 69 0.55 20.74 11.23
CA LEU A 69 0.52 21.47 12.49
C LEU A 69 1.64 22.51 12.60
N GLY A 70 2.81 22.19 12.05
CA GLY A 70 3.98 23.09 12.05
C GLY A 70 3.94 24.17 10.97
N GLY A 71 2.98 24.12 10.03
CA GLY A 71 2.84 25.12 8.96
C GLY A 71 3.94 25.07 7.88
N TRP A 72 4.81 24.03 7.88
CA TRP A 72 5.89 23.87 6.89
C TRP A 72 5.54 22.88 5.77
N LEU A 73 4.29 22.38 5.75
CA LEU A 73 3.85 21.46 4.71
C LEU A 73 3.77 22.16 3.36
N GLY A 74 4.75 21.87 2.50
CA GLY A 74 4.83 22.40 1.15
C GLY A 74 4.56 21.34 0.09
N ARG A 75 4.50 21.80 -1.16
CA ARG A 75 4.31 20.98 -2.36
C ARG A 75 5.24 19.77 -2.41
N ASP A 76 6.53 20.00 -2.20
CA ASP A 76 7.56 18.96 -2.34
C ASP A 76 7.41 17.87 -1.28
N VAL A 77 7.09 18.25 -0.05
CA VAL A 77 6.85 17.30 1.05
C VAL A 77 5.66 16.37 0.71
N ILE A 78 4.58 16.92 0.16
CA ILE A 78 3.41 16.15 -0.26
C ILE A 78 3.76 15.20 -1.42
N LEU A 79 4.59 15.63 -2.37
CA LEU A 79 5.04 14.79 -3.48
C LEU A 79 5.92 13.62 -2.98
N PHE A 80 6.88 13.87 -2.09
CA PHE A 80 7.69 12.81 -1.47
C PHE A 80 6.84 11.86 -0.62
N ALA A 81 5.89 12.38 0.15
CA ALA A 81 4.93 11.58 0.89
C ALA A 81 4.09 10.68 -0.06
N SER A 82 3.64 11.22 -1.18
CA SER A 82 2.90 10.49 -2.21
C SER A 82 3.72 9.39 -2.86
N LEU A 83 5.00 9.64 -3.12
CA LEU A 83 5.94 8.64 -3.64
C LEU A 83 6.12 7.48 -2.64
N GLY A 84 6.28 7.79 -1.35
CA GLY A 84 6.36 6.80 -0.27
C GLY A 84 5.09 5.94 -0.16
N LEU A 85 3.91 6.57 -0.24
CA LEU A 85 2.63 5.87 -0.23
C LEU A 85 2.45 4.97 -1.46
N GLY A 86 2.85 5.44 -2.64
CA GLY A 86 2.82 4.67 -3.88
C GLY A 86 3.73 3.45 -3.80
N THR A 87 4.96 3.62 -3.29
CA THR A 87 5.91 2.53 -3.08
C THR A 87 5.37 1.49 -2.10
N ALA A 88 4.88 1.91 -0.94
CA ALA A 88 4.28 1.00 0.04
C ALA A 88 3.11 0.20 -0.56
N ARG A 89 2.26 0.86 -1.34
CA ARG A 89 1.10 0.23 -1.99
C ARG A 89 1.50 -0.79 -3.06
N ALA A 90 2.56 -0.50 -3.83
CA ALA A 90 3.08 -1.41 -4.85
C ALA A 90 3.45 -2.79 -4.26
N PHE A 91 4.06 -2.81 -3.07
CA PHE A 91 4.40 -4.05 -2.38
C PHE A 91 3.22 -4.66 -1.61
N GLN A 92 2.36 -3.84 -1.04
CA GLN A 92 1.28 -4.28 -0.16
C GLN A 92 0.24 -5.12 -0.90
N GLN A 93 -0.21 -4.70 -2.09
CA GLN A 93 -1.29 -5.36 -2.83
C GLN A 93 -0.97 -6.82 -3.19
N PRO A 94 0.13 -7.14 -3.91
CA PRO A 94 0.44 -8.53 -4.26
C PRO A 94 0.76 -9.37 -3.02
N THR A 95 1.40 -8.78 -2.00
CA THR A 95 1.72 -9.49 -0.75
C THR A 95 0.45 -9.89 0.01
N GLN A 96 -0.56 -9.04 0.09
CA GLN A 96 -1.85 -9.37 0.71
C GLN A 96 -2.58 -10.48 -0.05
N GLN A 97 -2.60 -10.41 -1.39
CA GLN A 97 -3.24 -11.44 -2.23
C GLN A 97 -2.54 -12.79 -2.09
N ALA A 98 -1.22 -12.81 -1.93
CA ALA A 98 -0.45 -14.03 -1.75
C ALA A 98 -0.52 -14.58 -0.31
N LEU A 99 -0.78 -13.74 0.70
CA LEU A 99 -0.86 -14.16 2.10
C LEU A 99 -2.18 -14.86 2.41
N LEU A 100 -3.30 -14.38 1.86
CA LEU A 100 -4.64 -14.88 2.18
C LEU A 100 -4.81 -16.38 1.94
N PRO A 101 -4.41 -16.96 0.78
CA PRO A 101 -4.49 -18.40 0.54
C PRO A 101 -3.61 -19.24 1.47
N ALA A 102 -2.54 -18.64 2.01
CA ALA A 102 -1.63 -19.32 2.92
C ALA A 102 -2.16 -19.38 4.38
N LEU A 103 -3.16 -18.56 4.71
CA LEU A 103 -3.73 -18.46 6.07
C LEU A 103 -4.97 -19.33 6.28
N VAL A 104 -5.64 -19.75 5.21
CA VAL A 104 -6.92 -20.46 5.30
C VAL A 104 -6.86 -21.84 4.66
N SER A 105 -7.68 -22.75 5.13
CA SER A 105 -7.85 -24.08 4.49
C SER A 105 -8.45 -23.95 3.09
N ARG A 106 -8.23 -24.96 2.24
CA ARG A 106 -8.76 -24.97 0.87
C ARG A 106 -10.26 -24.82 0.81
N ASP A 107 -10.98 -25.42 1.74
CA ASP A 107 -12.45 -25.37 1.81
C ASP A 107 -12.98 -23.99 2.23
N ALA A 108 -12.22 -23.25 3.06
CA ALA A 108 -12.59 -21.92 3.50
C ALA A 108 -12.14 -20.80 2.53
N LEU A 109 -11.25 -21.12 1.58
CA LEU A 109 -10.63 -20.14 0.68
C LEU A 109 -11.63 -19.30 -0.12
N PRO A 110 -12.70 -19.87 -0.75
CA PRO A 110 -13.67 -19.06 -1.50
C PRO A 110 -14.38 -18.03 -0.62
N ARG A 111 -14.75 -18.44 0.61
CA ARG A 111 -15.41 -17.54 1.57
C ARG A 111 -14.48 -16.46 2.07
N ALA A 112 -13.20 -16.79 2.33
CA ALA A 112 -12.19 -15.83 2.76
C ALA A 112 -11.90 -14.79 1.67
N LEU A 113 -11.79 -15.20 0.40
CA LEU A 113 -11.62 -14.30 -0.73
C LEU A 113 -12.81 -13.38 -0.92
N ALA A 114 -14.03 -13.90 -0.82
CA ALA A 114 -15.25 -13.09 -0.92
C ALA A 114 -15.33 -12.03 0.19
N LEU A 115 -14.99 -12.41 1.43
CA LEU A 115 -14.99 -11.50 2.57
C LEU A 115 -13.90 -10.42 2.44
N ALA A 116 -12.69 -10.81 2.01
CA ALA A 116 -11.60 -9.86 1.78
C ALA A 116 -11.93 -8.86 0.66
N SER A 117 -12.54 -9.34 -0.43
CA SER A 117 -12.98 -8.48 -1.53
C SER A 117 -14.09 -7.53 -1.11
N ALA A 118 -15.07 -8.00 -0.34
CA ALA A 118 -16.15 -7.18 0.19
C ALA A 118 -15.61 -6.10 1.14
N ALA A 119 -14.70 -6.46 2.05
CA ALA A 119 -14.03 -5.51 2.96
C ALA A 119 -13.23 -4.45 2.19
N MET A 120 -12.49 -4.86 1.15
CA MET A 120 -11.71 -3.94 0.31
C MET A 120 -12.62 -2.96 -0.45
N GLN A 121 -13.72 -3.45 -1.03
CA GLN A 121 -14.68 -2.59 -1.74
C GLN A 121 -15.36 -1.62 -0.78
N THR A 122 -15.79 -2.09 0.38
CA THR A 122 -16.38 -1.23 1.41
C THR A 122 -15.41 -0.14 1.84
N ALA A 123 -14.15 -0.50 2.09
CA ALA A 123 -13.11 0.47 2.44
C ALA A 123 -12.84 1.48 1.32
N THR A 124 -12.89 1.05 0.06
CA THR A 124 -12.67 1.92 -1.11
C THR A 124 -13.79 2.93 -1.29
N ILE A 125 -15.04 2.55 -1.00
CA ILE A 125 -16.21 3.42 -1.13
C ILE A 125 -16.38 4.29 0.13
N ALA A 126 -16.36 3.69 1.31
CA ALA A 126 -16.60 4.39 2.57
C ALA A 126 -15.41 5.25 3.01
N GLY A 127 -14.18 4.83 2.65
CA GLY A 127 -12.95 5.52 3.05
C GLY A 127 -12.89 7.00 2.66
N PRO A 128 -13.12 7.37 1.38
CA PRO A 128 -13.15 8.76 0.97
C PRO A 128 -14.26 9.56 1.65
N ALA A 129 -15.45 8.99 1.84
CA ALA A 129 -16.56 9.67 2.49
C ALA A 129 -16.24 9.96 3.97
N ILE A 130 -15.80 8.97 4.73
CA ILE A 130 -15.40 9.13 6.13
C ILE A 130 -14.21 10.10 6.23
N GLY A 131 -13.22 9.95 5.34
CA GLY A 131 -12.06 10.84 5.28
C GLY A 131 -12.46 12.30 5.02
N GLY A 132 -13.38 12.54 4.10
CA GLY A 132 -13.93 13.87 3.81
C GLY A 132 -14.66 14.49 5.00
N PHE A 133 -15.47 13.70 5.72
CA PHE A 133 -16.12 14.15 6.96
C PHE A 133 -15.11 14.57 8.03
N ILE A 134 -14.08 13.76 8.26
CA ILE A 134 -13.05 14.09 9.24
C ILE A 134 -12.21 15.29 8.78
N TYR A 135 -12.03 15.47 7.45
CA TYR A 135 -11.27 16.57 6.89
C TYR A 135 -11.87 17.94 7.21
N VAL A 136 -13.18 18.04 7.33
CA VAL A 136 -13.87 19.28 7.79
C VAL A 136 -13.34 19.74 9.15
N ALA A 137 -12.95 18.77 10.00
CA ALA A 137 -12.36 19.07 11.31
C ALA A 137 -10.84 19.33 11.25
N GLY A 138 -10.22 19.26 10.06
CA GLY A 138 -8.81 19.52 9.78
C GLY A 138 -8.03 18.30 9.27
N ALA A 139 -7.11 18.53 8.32
CA ALA A 139 -6.29 17.49 7.70
C ALA A 139 -5.47 16.68 8.71
N ALA A 140 -4.93 17.32 9.76
CA ALA A 140 -4.15 16.65 10.79
C ALA A 140 -4.92 15.53 11.51
N ARG A 141 -6.25 15.71 11.71
CA ARG A 141 -7.09 14.67 12.32
C ARG A 141 -7.26 13.45 11.43
N VAL A 142 -7.36 13.67 10.12
CA VAL A 142 -7.43 12.55 9.15
C VAL A 142 -6.14 11.75 9.16
N TYR A 143 -5.00 12.42 9.12
CA TYR A 143 -3.71 11.72 9.21
C TYR A 143 -3.53 11.01 10.55
N GLY A 144 -4.02 11.60 11.64
CA GLY A 144 -4.05 10.97 12.97
C GLY A 144 -4.86 9.66 12.97
N THR A 145 -6.05 9.68 12.40
CA THR A 145 -6.87 8.45 12.26
C THR A 145 -6.18 7.41 11.39
N CYS A 146 -5.54 7.83 10.28
CA CYS A 146 -4.76 6.93 9.43
C CYS A 146 -3.56 6.31 10.17
N ALA A 147 -2.85 7.10 10.99
CA ALA A 147 -1.74 6.62 11.80
C ALA A 147 -2.20 5.57 12.81
N VAL A 148 -3.28 5.82 13.54
CA VAL A 148 -3.86 4.87 14.50
C VAL A 148 -4.30 3.58 13.80
N MET A 149 -4.97 3.69 12.64
CA MET A 149 -5.37 2.52 11.85
C MET A 149 -4.16 1.71 11.35
N SER A 150 -3.08 2.39 10.95
CA SER A 150 -1.84 1.72 10.53
C SER A 150 -1.18 0.97 11.69
N LEU A 151 -1.13 1.55 12.89
CA LEU A 151 -0.62 0.87 14.09
C LEU A 151 -1.47 -0.35 14.46
N PHE A 152 -2.80 -0.19 14.40
CA PHE A 152 -3.71 -1.31 14.65
C PHE A 152 -3.49 -2.44 13.64
N ALA A 153 -3.34 -2.10 12.35
CA ALA A 153 -3.05 -3.08 11.30
C ALA A 153 -1.69 -3.77 11.52
N ILE A 154 -0.65 -3.03 11.92
CA ILE A 154 0.66 -3.61 12.27
C ILE A 154 0.50 -4.61 13.42
N ALA A 155 -0.20 -4.23 14.49
CA ALA A 155 -0.44 -5.11 15.62
C ALA A 155 -1.16 -6.40 15.19
N MET A 156 -2.20 -6.29 14.36
CA MET A 156 -2.94 -7.44 13.83
C MET A 156 -2.05 -8.34 12.95
N VAL A 157 -1.26 -7.78 12.06
CA VAL A 157 -0.30 -8.55 11.24
C VAL A 157 0.76 -9.22 12.12
N CYS A 158 1.21 -8.56 13.19
CA CYS A 158 2.15 -9.13 14.15
C CYS A 158 1.55 -10.28 14.99
N LEU A 159 0.25 -10.34 15.19
CA LEU A 159 -0.41 -11.45 15.86
C LEU A 159 -0.62 -12.69 14.98
N ILE A 160 -0.52 -12.55 13.65
CA ILE A 160 -0.64 -13.69 12.73
C ILE A 160 0.52 -14.65 12.99
N ARG A 161 0.24 -15.80 13.59
CA ARG A 161 1.20 -16.90 13.75
C ARG A 161 1.20 -17.73 12.49
N HIS A 162 2.21 -17.54 11.64
CA HIS A 162 2.39 -18.38 10.45
C HIS A 162 3.46 -19.43 10.75
N PRO A 163 3.20 -20.73 10.54
CA PRO A 163 4.29 -21.68 10.43
C PRO A 163 5.13 -21.29 9.22
N HIS A 164 6.41 -21.10 9.41
CA HIS A 164 7.39 -20.89 8.33
C HIS A 164 7.35 -22.11 7.40
N ALA A 165 6.49 -22.10 6.42
CA ALA A 165 6.66 -22.94 5.26
C ALA A 165 7.78 -22.29 4.42
N SER A 166 9.01 -22.51 4.85
CA SER A 166 10.19 -22.34 4.02
C SER A 166 10.09 -23.37 2.90
N VAL A 167 9.33 -23.05 1.86
CA VAL A 167 9.46 -23.78 0.60
C VAL A 167 10.82 -23.34 0.07
N ALA A 168 11.80 -24.23 0.17
CA ALA A 168 13.06 -24.10 -0.53
C ALA A 168 12.75 -23.97 -2.03
N ARG A 169 12.72 -22.73 -2.54
CA ARG A 169 12.51 -22.46 -3.96
C ARG A 169 13.86 -22.34 -4.62
N GLU A 170 14.00 -23.06 -5.72
CA GLU A 170 15.17 -23.00 -6.57
C GLU A 170 15.49 -21.55 -6.98
N PRO A 171 16.78 -21.17 -7.10
CA PRO A 171 17.18 -19.82 -7.48
C PRO A 171 16.63 -19.53 -8.88
N VAL A 172 15.79 -18.49 -8.96
CA VAL A 172 15.30 -17.99 -10.24
C VAL A 172 16.51 -17.46 -11.02
N THR A 173 16.96 -18.24 -12.00
CA THR A 173 17.99 -17.82 -12.95
C THR A 173 17.32 -16.89 -13.97
N LEU A 174 18.03 -15.87 -14.48
CA LEU A 174 17.55 -15.00 -15.55
C LEU A 174 16.98 -15.79 -16.74
N LYS A 175 17.46 -17.02 -16.94
CA LYS A 175 16.94 -17.99 -17.91
C LYS A 175 15.47 -18.38 -17.67
N SER A 176 14.99 -18.42 -16.43
CA SER A 176 13.59 -18.78 -16.14
C SER A 176 12.61 -17.63 -16.41
N LEU A 177 13.07 -16.36 -16.38
CA LEU A 177 12.26 -15.21 -16.76
C LEU A 177 12.03 -15.17 -18.29
N PHE A 178 13.04 -15.53 -19.06
CA PHE A 178 12.92 -15.61 -20.52
C PHE A 178 12.25 -16.90 -21.01
N ALA A 179 12.25 -17.97 -20.22
CA ALA A 179 11.54 -19.22 -20.56
C ALA A 179 10.02 -19.02 -20.65
N GLY A 180 9.45 -18.13 -19.81
CA GLY A 180 8.03 -17.75 -19.89
C GLY A 180 7.68 -17.04 -21.20
N ILE A 181 8.55 -16.17 -21.70
CA ILE A 181 8.36 -15.46 -22.98
C ILE A 181 8.54 -16.46 -24.15
N GLY A 182 9.51 -17.37 -24.07
CA GLY A 182 9.72 -18.41 -25.08
C GLY A 182 8.54 -19.39 -25.19
N PHE A 183 7.89 -19.70 -24.07
CA PHE A 183 6.70 -20.58 -24.07
C PHE A 183 5.48 -19.94 -24.73
N ILE A 184 5.32 -18.62 -24.59
CA ILE A 184 4.23 -17.89 -25.26
C ILE A 184 4.47 -17.78 -26.78
N TRP A 185 5.73 -17.73 -27.21
CA TRP A 185 6.07 -17.58 -28.64
C TRP A 185 6.10 -18.91 -29.38
N SER A 186 6.06 -20.05 -28.69
CA SER A 186 6.08 -21.39 -29.29
C SER A 186 4.69 -22.01 -29.49
N ARG A 187 3.60 -21.26 -29.25
CA ARG A 187 2.22 -21.62 -29.56
C ARG A 187 1.65 -20.69 -30.62
#